data_08d51efc9a9c4ce2678f90834f4417a8
#
_entry.id   08d51efc9a9c4ce2678f90834f4417a8
#
_cell.length_a   1.000
_cell.length_b   1.000
_cell.length_c   1.000
_cell.angle_alpha   90.00
_cell.angle_beta   90.00
_cell.angle_gamma   90.00
#
_symmetry.space_group_name_H-M   'P 1'
#
loop_
_entity.id
_entity.type
_entity.pdbx_description
1 polymer ?
#
loop_
_entity_poly.entity_id
_entity_poly.type
_entity_poly.pdbx_seq_one_letter_code
_entity_poly.pdbx_strand_id
1 'polypeptide(L)'
;MADLSFPLDKPLSSLEMKTRLLQFNEKLHAVRKWKDPQADKAIHLLVKDNIGVSGFPTSAGSYALKDLELPDAFCIQRLRRNPKIDIFGKTHLTELAGFVTSNVLPSGATHEFIC
;
A
#
# COMPACT_ATOMS: atom_id res chain seq x y z
N MET A 1 -22.98 4.59 2.42
CA MET A 1 -21.99 3.69 1.79
C MET A 1 -21.10 4.51 0.86
N ALA A 2 -19.81 4.37 0.96
CA ALA A 2 -18.91 5.07 0.06
C ALA A 2 -19.09 4.55 -1.36
N ASP A 3 -19.16 5.46 -2.33
CA ASP A 3 -19.19 5.09 -3.74
C ASP A 3 -17.83 4.52 -4.14
N LEU A 4 -17.80 3.25 -4.52
CA LEU A 4 -16.60 2.56 -4.97
C LEU A 4 -16.41 2.62 -6.48
N SER A 5 -17.32 3.30 -7.20
CA SER A 5 -17.12 3.50 -8.63
C SER A 5 -15.92 4.41 -8.88
N PHE A 6 -15.06 3.98 -9.78
CA PHE A 6 -13.93 4.78 -10.23
C PHE A 6 -14.22 5.25 -11.64
N PRO A 7 -14.02 6.54 -11.96
CA PRO A 7 -13.94 6.95 -13.34
C PRO A 7 -12.66 6.32 -13.93
N LEU A 8 -12.82 5.18 -14.60
CA LEU A 8 -11.69 4.43 -15.20
C LEU A 8 -11.03 5.15 -16.37
N ASP A 9 -11.68 6.19 -16.87
CA ASP A 9 -11.24 7.01 -17.99
C ASP A 9 -10.30 8.16 -17.59
N LYS A 10 -10.18 8.44 -16.30
CA LYS A 10 -9.30 9.51 -15.78
C LYS A 10 -8.45 9.02 -14.61
N PRO A 11 -7.16 9.31 -14.60
CA PRO A 11 -6.36 9.13 -13.39
C PRO A 11 -6.86 10.10 -12.30
N LEU A 12 -6.85 9.63 -11.05
CA LEU A 12 -7.16 10.49 -9.91
C LEU A 12 -6.02 11.48 -9.68
N SER A 13 -6.36 12.71 -9.26
CA SER A 13 -5.35 13.62 -8.73
C SER A 13 -4.78 13.08 -7.42
N SER A 14 -3.60 13.56 -7.01
CA SER A 14 -2.99 13.14 -5.75
C SER A 14 -3.88 13.42 -4.54
N LEU A 15 -4.59 14.56 -4.55
CA LEU A 15 -5.52 14.91 -3.48
C LEU A 15 -6.73 13.98 -3.45
N GLU A 16 -7.31 13.67 -4.60
CA GLU A 16 -8.43 12.71 -4.70
C GLU A 16 -8.01 11.33 -4.24
N MET A 17 -6.81 10.89 -4.63
CA MET A 17 -6.25 9.61 -4.22
C MET A 17 -6.06 9.55 -2.70
N LYS A 18 -5.48 10.58 -2.11
CA LYS A 18 -5.31 10.68 -0.66
C LYS A 18 -6.65 10.62 0.07
N THR A 19 -7.63 11.36 -0.40
CA THR A 19 -8.97 11.40 0.19
C THR A 19 -9.63 10.01 0.13
N ARG A 20 -9.57 9.35 -1.02
CA ARG A 20 -10.12 8.00 -1.18
C ARG A 20 -9.38 6.98 -0.34
N LEU A 21 -8.05 7.07 -0.28
CA LEU A 21 -7.24 6.18 0.55
C LEU A 21 -7.67 6.28 2.02
N LEU A 22 -7.78 7.47 2.57
CA LEU A 22 -8.21 7.68 3.96
C LEU A 22 -9.61 7.12 4.19
N GLN A 23 -10.53 7.40 3.27
CA GLN A 23 -11.93 6.98 3.39
C GLN A 23 -12.08 5.45 3.36
N PHE A 24 -11.40 4.78 2.43
CA PHE A 24 -11.54 3.34 2.27
C PHE A 24 -10.66 2.55 3.23
N ASN A 25 -9.47 3.03 3.54
CA ASN A 25 -8.56 2.31 4.43
C ASN A 25 -9.08 2.22 5.86
N GLU A 26 -9.86 3.18 6.31
CA GLU A 26 -10.55 3.12 7.60
C GLU A 26 -11.42 1.87 7.72
N LYS A 27 -12.02 1.44 6.62
CA LYS A 27 -12.90 0.27 6.58
C LYS A 27 -12.18 -1.01 6.16
N LEU A 28 -11.31 -0.91 5.15
CA LEU A 28 -10.69 -2.08 4.52
C LEU A 28 -9.39 -2.52 5.18
N HIS A 29 -8.68 -1.61 5.84
CA HIS A 29 -7.36 -1.87 6.42
C HIS A 29 -6.39 -2.48 5.39
N ALA A 30 -6.44 -1.97 4.16
CA ALA A 30 -5.66 -2.52 3.06
C ALA A 30 -4.23 -1.96 3.01
N VAL A 31 -4.04 -0.73 3.50
CA VAL A 31 -2.76 -0.04 3.45
C VAL A 31 -2.17 0.06 4.85
N ARG A 32 -0.96 -0.45 5.01
CA ARG A 32 -0.26 -0.50 6.30
C ARG A 32 0.49 0.79 6.61
N LYS A 33 1.30 1.26 5.67
CA LYS A 33 2.10 2.49 5.77
C LYS A 33 2.01 3.24 4.47
N TRP A 34 1.97 4.55 4.54
CA TRP A 34 1.90 5.39 3.34
C TRP A 34 2.41 6.79 3.64
N LYS A 35 2.84 7.46 2.59
CA LYS A 35 3.20 8.88 2.56
C LYS A 35 2.23 9.60 1.63
N ASP A 36 2.19 10.92 1.69
CA ASP A 36 1.35 11.69 0.78
C ASP A 36 1.76 11.42 -0.68
N PRO A 37 0.78 11.09 -1.57
CA PRO A 37 1.08 10.91 -2.98
C PRO A 37 1.66 12.19 -3.59
N GLN A 38 2.68 12.05 -4.43
CA GLN A 38 3.32 13.19 -5.09
C GLN A 38 2.45 13.69 -6.24
N ALA A 39 2.10 14.99 -6.21
CA ALA A 39 1.19 15.59 -7.19
C ALA A 39 1.72 15.61 -8.63
N ASP A 40 3.04 15.64 -8.79
CA ASP A 40 3.71 15.69 -10.09
C ASP A 40 3.90 14.33 -10.76
N LYS A 41 3.50 13.23 -10.09
CA LYS A 41 3.63 11.88 -10.62
C LYS A 41 2.32 11.40 -11.24
N ALA A 42 2.44 10.70 -12.37
CA ALA A 42 1.28 10.21 -13.11
C ALA A 42 0.76 8.86 -12.59
N ILE A 43 1.63 8.04 -11.99
CA ILE A 43 1.30 6.69 -11.54
C ILE A 43 1.65 6.57 -10.06
N HIS A 44 0.66 6.28 -9.23
CA HIS A 44 0.84 6.08 -7.80
C HIS A 44 0.69 4.61 -7.47
N LEU A 45 1.74 4.02 -6.89
CA LEU A 45 1.79 2.60 -6.57
C LEU A 45 1.85 2.36 -5.06
N LEU A 46 1.10 1.37 -4.63
CA LEU A 46 1.23 0.73 -3.34
C LEU A 46 1.91 -0.63 -3.54
N VAL A 47 2.82 -0.98 -2.66
CA VAL A 47 3.63 -2.20 -2.79
C VAL A 47 3.31 -3.15 -1.65
N LYS A 48 3.14 -4.41 -1.96
CA LYS A 48 2.89 -5.46 -0.97
C LYS A 48 4.02 -5.51 0.06
N ASP A 49 3.68 -5.65 1.32
CA ASP A 49 4.62 -5.48 2.44
C ASP A 49 5.59 -6.66 2.65
N ASN A 50 5.71 -7.55 1.69
CA ASN A 50 6.79 -8.54 1.61
C ASN A 50 7.86 -8.17 0.57
N ILE A 51 7.76 -6.98 -0.02
CA ILE A 51 8.73 -6.47 -1.00
C ILE A 51 9.44 -5.28 -0.38
N GLY A 52 10.76 -5.32 -0.32
CA GLY A 52 11.56 -4.23 0.25
C GLY A 52 11.41 -2.93 -0.53
N VAL A 53 11.09 -1.85 0.18
CA VAL A 53 11.00 -0.49 -0.35
C VAL A 53 11.71 0.43 0.63
N SER A 54 12.79 1.05 0.20
CA SER A 54 13.53 2.01 1.02
C SER A 54 12.62 3.14 1.48
N GLY A 55 12.70 3.48 2.76
CA GLY A 55 11.87 4.52 3.38
C GLY A 55 10.57 3.99 4.00
N PHE A 56 10.29 2.70 3.88
CA PHE A 56 9.17 2.04 4.56
C PHE A 56 9.62 0.77 5.23
N PRO A 57 9.09 0.43 6.43
CA PRO A 57 9.32 -0.89 7.01
C PRO A 57 8.75 -2.00 6.10
N THR A 58 9.37 -3.17 6.15
CA THR A 58 8.93 -4.38 5.42
C THR A 58 8.73 -5.50 6.41
N SER A 59 7.49 -5.81 6.74
CA SER A 59 7.15 -6.75 7.81
C SER A 59 6.81 -8.16 7.33
N ALA A 60 6.50 -8.32 6.06
CA ALA A 60 5.91 -9.56 5.53
C ALA A 60 4.68 -10.02 6.34
N GLY A 61 3.94 -9.08 6.93
CA GLY A 61 2.78 -9.36 7.76
C GLY A 61 3.09 -9.91 9.16
N SER A 62 4.37 -10.01 9.52
CA SER A 62 4.80 -10.55 10.81
C SER A 62 5.08 -9.44 11.83
N TYR A 63 4.54 -9.58 13.04
CA TYR A 63 4.80 -8.64 14.11
C TYR A 63 6.29 -8.55 14.47
N ALA A 64 6.99 -9.68 14.41
CA ALA A 64 8.43 -9.72 14.72
C ALA A 64 9.27 -8.87 13.75
N LEU A 65 8.77 -8.64 12.54
CA LEU A 65 9.47 -7.88 11.49
C LEU A 65 8.86 -6.49 11.27
N LYS A 66 7.98 -6.04 12.13
CA LYS A 66 7.19 -4.81 11.92
C LYS A 66 8.01 -3.54 11.67
N ASP A 67 9.25 -3.50 12.15
CA ASP A 67 10.13 -2.34 12.02
C ASP A 67 11.37 -2.64 11.16
N LEU A 68 11.38 -3.79 10.45
CA LEU A 68 12.52 -4.18 9.62
C LEU A 68 12.65 -3.25 8.42
N GLU A 69 13.79 -2.60 8.31
CA GLU A 69 14.15 -1.75 7.17
C GLU A 69 14.95 -2.58 6.16
N LEU A 70 14.48 -2.61 4.92
CA LEU A 70 15.15 -3.27 3.81
C LEU A 70 15.43 -2.27 2.68
N PRO A 71 16.50 -2.48 1.91
CA PRO A 71 16.72 -1.70 0.69
C PRO A 71 15.66 -2.03 -0.36
N ASP A 72 15.61 -1.21 -1.41
CA ASP A 72 14.72 -1.48 -2.54
C ASP A 72 15.00 -2.86 -3.14
N ALA A 73 13.96 -3.67 -3.27
CA ALA A 73 14.01 -4.90 -4.05
C ALA A 73 14.36 -4.59 -5.52
N PHE A 74 14.85 -5.58 -6.25
CA PHE A 74 15.26 -5.38 -7.64
C PHE A 74 14.12 -4.81 -8.51
N CYS A 75 12.90 -5.32 -8.36
CA CYS A 75 11.74 -4.80 -9.09
C CYS A 75 11.45 -3.33 -8.73
N ILE A 76 11.65 -2.94 -7.48
CA ILE A 76 11.44 -1.55 -7.03
C ILE A 76 12.51 -0.64 -7.64
N GLN A 77 13.76 -1.08 -7.65
CA GLN A 77 14.84 -0.32 -8.29
C GLN A 77 14.52 -0.06 -9.77
N ARG A 78 13.97 -1.04 -10.46
CA ARG A 78 13.58 -0.88 -11.87
C ARG A 78 12.42 0.08 -12.02
N LEU A 79 11.39 -0.02 -11.18
CA LEU A 79 10.24 0.89 -11.21
C LEU A 79 10.67 2.35 -10.96
N ARG A 80 11.61 2.57 -10.04
CA ARG A 80 12.09 3.93 -9.74
C ARG A 80 12.84 4.60 -10.88
N ARG A 81 13.24 3.86 -11.91
CA ARG A 81 13.84 4.43 -13.13
C ARG A 81 12.81 5.19 -13.96
N ASN A 82 11.53 4.91 -13.78
CA ASN A 82 10.46 5.65 -14.45
C ASN A 82 10.07 6.86 -13.59
N PRO A 83 10.34 8.10 -14.04
CA PRO A 83 10.05 9.30 -13.25
C PRO A 83 8.57 9.57 -13.06
N LYS A 84 7.68 8.87 -13.76
CA LYS A 84 6.23 9.00 -13.62
C LYS A 84 5.66 8.20 -12.45
N ILE A 85 6.45 7.29 -11.87
CA ILE A 85 6.00 6.41 -10.81
C ILE A 85 6.32 6.99 -9.43
N ASP A 86 5.30 7.05 -8.59
CA ASP A 86 5.39 7.38 -7.18
C ASP A 86 5.03 6.13 -6.37
N ILE A 87 5.99 5.59 -5.63
CA ILE A 87 5.74 4.51 -4.67
C ILE A 87 5.47 5.15 -3.33
N PHE A 88 4.20 5.18 -2.92
CA PHE A 88 3.78 5.99 -1.79
C PHE A 88 3.34 5.19 -0.57
N GLY A 89 3.38 3.87 -0.61
CA GLY A 89 3.02 3.08 0.57
C GLY A 89 3.14 1.58 0.40
N LYS A 90 2.83 0.88 1.49
CA LYS A 90 2.89 -0.57 1.61
C LYS A 90 1.51 -1.11 1.98
N THR A 91 1.11 -2.20 1.32
CA THR A 91 -0.16 -2.86 1.60
C THR A 91 0.01 -4.02 2.57
N HIS A 92 -1.04 -4.31 3.33
CA HIS A 92 -1.10 -5.51 4.16
C HIS A 92 -1.06 -6.79 3.34
N LEU A 93 -0.68 -7.87 4.00
CA LEU A 93 -0.79 -9.24 3.51
C LEU A 93 -0.97 -10.16 4.72
N THR A 94 -1.33 -11.41 4.49
CA THR A 94 -1.34 -12.44 5.53
C THR A 94 0.08 -12.68 6.02
N GLU A 95 0.24 -13.12 7.27
CA GLU A 95 1.55 -13.35 7.85
C GLU A 95 2.40 -14.27 6.97
N LEU A 96 3.60 -13.80 6.60
CA LEU A 96 4.55 -14.50 5.73
C LEU A 96 3.93 -15.00 4.41
N ALA A 97 2.92 -14.28 3.92
CA ALA A 97 2.17 -14.64 2.71
C ALA A 97 1.46 -16.00 2.79
N GLY A 98 1.08 -16.43 3.99
CA GLY A 98 0.26 -17.63 4.20
C GLY A 98 -1.17 -17.45 3.71
N PHE A 99 -1.96 -18.53 3.72
CA PHE A 99 -3.33 -18.50 3.23
C PHE A 99 -4.37 -18.13 4.30
N VAL A 100 -3.96 -17.89 5.52
CA VAL A 100 -4.85 -17.56 6.65
C VAL A 100 -4.76 -16.07 6.91
N THR A 101 -5.92 -15.43 7.12
CA THR A 101 -5.97 -14.02 7.51
C THR A 101 -5.27 -13.83 8.86
N SER A 102 -4.44 -12.80 8.93
CA SER A 102 -3.65 -12.48 10.11
C SER A 102 -3.97 -11.06 10.58
N ASN A 103 -4.07 -10.87 11.89
CA ASN A 103 -4.19 -9.56 12.54
C ASN A 103 -3.11 -9.37 13.61
N VAL A 104 -1.92 -9.93 13.36
CA VAL A 104 -0.78 -9.79 14.27
C VAL A 104 -0.16 -8.39 14.26
N LEU A 105 -0.40 -7.60 13.22
CA LEU A 105 0.08 -6.22 13.18
C LEU A 105 -0.90 -5.28 13.89
N PRO A 106 -0.41 -4.18 14.50
CA PRO A 106 -1.26 -3.22 15.22
C PRO A 106 -2.37 -2.60 14.39
N SER A 107 -2.18 -2.52 13.07
CA SER A 107 -3.19 -2.01 12.13
C SER A 107 -4.32 -3.00 11.84
N GLY A 108 -4.23 -4.22 12.35
CA GLY A 108 -5.23 -5.26 12.15
C GLY A 108 -5.16 -5.94 10.80
N ALA A 109 -6.09 -6.85 10.55
CA ALA A 109 -6.19 -7.57 9.29
C ALA A 109 -6.88 -6.73 8.22
N THR A 110 -6.51 -6.95 6.97
CA THR A 110 -7.26 -6.41 5.83
C THR A 110 -8.64 -7.06 5.79
N HIS A 111 -9.68 -6.24 5.70
CA HIS A 111 -11.03 -6.72 5.58
C HIS A 111 -11.35 -7.04 4.13
N GLU A 112 -11.85 -8.24 3.89
CA GLU A 112 -12.33 -8.61 2.56
C GLU A 112 -13.56 -7.80 2.19
N PHE A 113 -13.60 -7.41 0.94
CA PHE A 113 -14.76 -6.76 0.39
C PHE A 113 -15.71 -7.83 -0.14
N ILE A 114 -16.78 -8.09 0.61
CA ILE A 114 -17.82 -9.02 0.18
C ILE A 114 -18.82 -8.21 -0.63
N CYS A 115 -18.85 -8.47 -1.91
CA CYS A 115 -19.86 -7.89 -2.80
C CYS A 115 -21.20 -8.57 -2.58
#